data_12c478313b1eb51f64a6d7feee8ec635
#
_entry.id   12c478313b1eb51f64a6d7feee8ec635
#
_cell.length_a   1.000
_cell.length_b   1.000
_cell.length_c   1.000
_cell.angle_alpha   90.00
_cell.angle_beta   90.00
_cell.angle_gamma   90.00
#
_symmetry.space_group_name_H-M   'P 1'
#
loop_
_entity.id
_entity.type
_entity.pdbx_description
1 polymer ?
#
loop_
_entity_poly.entity_id
_entity_poly.type
_entity_poly.pdbx_seq_one_letter_code
_entity_poly.pdbx_strand_id
1 'polypeptide(L)'
;GGTVASMMNMMEEVKVDPCIGEIINDPYALDPVNMPRGPDGPDQVAPLYDAQFKQWTAPFVMAAINTRVVRRSNALLGYRYGSQFRYDEAILTGAGPVGYMKAVAVASGTFLMMMASAVAPLRNLLKSALPAQGEGPSPETIEKGSFVIDLLALHPTDASKNLRARVTADRDPGYGATSKMLGESAVCLALDELDAGGGCLTPSTAMGMTLINRLVEKGGMTFEIVDQS
;
A
#
# COMPACT_ATOMS: atom_id res chain seq x y z
N GLY A 1 7.25 9.30 12.78
CA GLY A 1 6.36 8.80 13.78
C GLY A 1 6.20 7.29 13.83
N GLY A 2 4.96 6.82 13.99
CA GLY A 2 4.64 5.43 14.30
C GLY A 2 5.16 4.40 13.29
N THR A 3 5.05 4.66 12.00
CA THR A 3 5.50 3.72 10.93
C THR A 3 6.99 3.38 11.04
N VAL A 4 7.84 4.38 11.30
CA VAL A 4 9.29 4.16 11.43
C VAL A 4 9.60 3.40 12.73
N ALA A 5 8.91 3.72 13.82
CA ALA A 5 9.06 2.99 15.07
C ALA A 5 8.67 1.52 14.94
N SER A 6 7.53 1.24 14.27
CA SER A 6 7.08 -0.13 13.99
C SER A 6 8.07 -0.90 13.10
N MET A 7 8.60 -0.26 12.06
CA MET A 7 9.61 -0.88 11.19
C MET A 7 10.89 -1.21 11.96
N MET A 8 11.34 -0.32 12.83
CA MET A 8 12.53 -0.56 13.67
C MET A 8 12.30 -1.72 14.66
N ASN A 9 11.12 -1.78 15.29
CA ASN A 9 10.76 -2.87 16.18
C ASN A 9 10.71 -4.21 15.44
N MET A 10 10.07 -4.25 14.29
CA MET A 10 10.01 -5.43 13.43
C MET A 10 11.40 -5.95 13.06
N MET A 11 12.35 -5.05 12.75
CA MET A 11 13.75 -5.43 12.47
C MET A 11 14.47 -6.00 13.70
N GLU A 12 14.10 -5.60 14.91
CA GLU A 12 14.63 -6.18 16.14
C GLU A 12 14.03 -7.58 16.38
N GLU A 13 12.75 -7.76 16.17
CA GLU A 13 12.06 -9.05 16.29
C GLU A 13 12.61 -10.08 15.30
N VAL A 14 12.86 -9.71 14.04
CA VAL A 14 13.50 -10.59 13.03
C VAL A 14 14.88 -11.07 13.47
N LYS A 15 15.64 -10.28 14.23
CA LYS A 15 16.95 -10.71 14.77
C LYS A 15 16.81 -11.76 15.87
N VAL A 16 15.73 -11.70 16.63
CA VAL A 16 15.44 -12.65 17.71
C VAL A 16 14.84 -13.94 17.14
N ASP A 17 13.94 -13.81 16.17
CA ASP A 17 13.30 -14.94 15.50
C ASP A 17 13.37 -14.76 13.97
N PRO A 18 14.30 -15.45 13.28
CA PRO A 18 14.42 -15.41 11.83
C PRO A 18 13.17 -15.85 11.06
N CYS A 19 12.28 -16.67 11.66
CA CYS A 19 11.03 -17.10 11.02
C CYS A 19 10.10 -15.90 10.73
N ILE A 20 10.17 -14.84 11.53
CA ILE A 20 9.45 -13.59 11.27
C ILE A 20 9.89 -12.98 9.94
N GLY A 21 11.18 -13.06 9.62
CA GLY A 21 11.71 -12.59 8.33
C GLY A 21 11.17 -13.36 7.13
N GLU A 22 10.99 -14.67 7.26
CA GLU A 22 10.37 -15.51 6.23
C GLU A 22 8.91 -15.10 6.00
N ILE A 23 8.15 -14.90 7.07
CA ILE A 23 6.75 -14.45 7.01
C ILE A 23 6.63 -13.07 6.35
N ILE A 24 7.48 -12.12 6.71
CA ILE A 24 7.46 -10.75 6.15
C ILE A 24 7.74 -10.79 4.64
N ASN A 25 8.65 -11.66 4.20
CA ASN A 25 9.02 -11.77 2.79
C ASN A 25 8.05 -12.64 1.97
N ASP A 26 7.12 -13.34 2.62
CA ASP A 26 6.12 -14.14 1.92
C ASP A 26 5.03 -13.24 1.30
N PRO A 27 4.86 -13.23 -0.03
CA PRO A 27 3.82 -12.45 -0.70
C PRO A 27 2.39 -12.81 -0.28
N TYR A 28 2.18 -14.02 0.24
CA TYR A 28 0.88 -14.57 0.63
C TYR A 28 0.77 -14.86 2.14
N ALA A 29 1.60 -14.19 2.95
CA ALA A 29 1.65 -14.41 4.40
C ALA A 29 0.31 -14.20 5.12
N LEU A 30 -0.57 -13.37 4.57
CA LEU A 30 -1.88 -13.07 5.14
C LEU A 30 -3.01 -13.94 4.59
N ASP A 31 -2.76 -14.77 3.61
CA ASP A 31 -3.80 -15.65 3.04
C ASP A 31 -4.26 -16.70 4.06
N PRO A 32 -5.52 -17.12 4.00
CA PRO A 32 -5.99 -18.22 4.84
C PRO A 32 -5.17 -19.49 4.63
N VAL A 33 -5.01 -20.27 5.70
CA VAL A 33 -4.24 -21.52 5.65
C VAL A 33 -4.84 -22.49 4.62
N ASN A 34 -3.97 -23.17 3.85
CA ASN A 34 -4.32 -24.13 2.79
C ASN A 34 -4.97 -23.53 1.53
N MET A 35 -4.93 -22.22 1.35
CA MET A 35 -5.38 -21.63 0.08
C MET A 35 -4.29 -21.75 -0.99
N PRO A 36 -4.67 -21.91 -2.29
CA PRO A 36 -3.72 -21.92 -3.39
C PRO A 36 -2.93 -20.62 -3.46
N ARG A 37 -1.62 -20.72 -3.69
CA ARG A 37 -0.77 -19.54 -3.88
C ARG A 37 -0.85 -19.07 -5.32
N GLY A 38 -0.90 -17.76 -5.49
CA GLY A 38 -0.86 -17.12 -6.80
C GLY A 38 0.59 -16.98 -7.35
N PRO A 39 0.75 -16.29 -8.48
CA PRO A 39 2.02 -16.18 -9.19
C PRO A 39 2.90 -14.99 -8.75
N ASP A 40 2.54 -14.25 -7.71
CA ASP A 40 3.31 -13.09 -7.26
C ASP A 40 4.64 -13.47 -6.65
N GLY A 41 5.65 -12.66 -6.94
CA GLY A 41 6.96 -12.67 -6.35
C GLY A 41 7.17 -11.56 -5.31
N PRO A 42 8.45 -11.26 -4.99
CA PRO A 42 8.80 -10.18 -4.08
C PRO A 42 8.41 -8.82 -4.64
N ASP A 43 8.19 -7.85 -3.74
CA ASP A 43 7.90 -6.47 -4.10
C ASP A 43 9.10 -5.81 -4.80
N GLN A 44 8.84 -4.73 -5.56
CA GLN A 44 9.87 -3.98 -6.26
C GLN A 44 10.88 -3.38 -5.28
N VAL A 45 12.18 -3.57 -5.57
CA VAL A 45 13.29 -3.03 -4.76
C VAL A 45 14.21 -2.09 -5.53
N ALA A 46 14.10 -2.04 -6.86
CA ALA A 46 14.96 -1.25 -7.74
C ALA A 46 14.12 -0.38 -8.70
N PRO A 47 14.72 0.65 -9.33
CA PRO A 47 14.05 1.40 -10.39
C PRO A 47 13.66 0.48 -11.54
N LEU A 48 12.42 0.59 -12.02
CA LEU A 48 11.92 -0.12 -13.20
C LEU A 48 11.23 0.87 -14.14
N TYR A 49 11.25 0.56 -15.43
CA TYR A 49 10.47 1.31 -16.41
C TYR A 49 9.14 0.60 -16.64
N ASP A 50 8.04 1.30 -16.36
CA ASP A 50 6.71 0.80 -16.62
C ASP A 50 6.26 1.22 -18.03
N ALA A 51 6.09 0.23 -18.91
CA ALA A 51 5.72 0.45 -20.30
C ALA A 51 4.27 0.93 -20.47
N GLN A 52 3.38 0.61 -19.54
CA GLN A 52 1.97 0.99 -19.60
C GLN A 52 1.76 2.44 -19.18
N PHE A 53 2.44 2.87 -18.12
CA PHE A 53 2.48 4.27 -17.70
C PHE A 53 3.49 5.11 -18.49
N LYS A 54 4.41 4.46 -19.24
CA LYS A 54 5.53 5.10 -19.96
C LYS A 54 6.39 5.97 -19.06
N GLN A 55 6.60 5.51 -17.83
CA GLN A 55 7.31 6.21 -16.78
C GLN A 55 8.24 5.28 -16.01
N TRP A 56 9.21 5.87 -15.33
CA TRP A 56 10.01 5.16 -14.34
C TRP A 56 9.24 5.01 -13.04
N THR A 57 9.48 3.90 -12.37
CA THR A 57 8.90 3.59 -11.05
C THR A 57 10.01 3.32 -10.04
N ALA A 58 9.70 3.58 -8.79
CA ALA A 58 10.54 3.33 -7.64
C ALA A 58 9.80 2.46 -6.61
N PRO A 59 10.54 1.78 -5.70
CA PRO A 59 9.94 1.03 -4.62
C PRO A 59 8.98 1.88 -3.79
N PHE A 60 7.82 1.30 -3.44
CA PHE A 60 6.87 1.91 -2.52
C PHE A 60 6.92 1.16 -1.18
N VAL A 61 7.33 1.85 -0.13
CA VAL A 61 7.56 1.22 1.19
C VAL A 61 6.33 0.50 1.75
N MET A 62 5.13 0.99 1.45
CA MET A 62 3.87 0.39 1.91
C MET A 62 3.45 -0.82 1.10
N ALA A 63 4.05 -1.07 -0.07
CA ALA A 63 3.74 -2.24 -0.91
C ALA A 63 3.89 -3.55 -0.12
N ALA A 64 4.91 -3.64 0.74
CA ALA A 64 5.15 -4.79 1.60
C ALA A 64 3.97 -5.14 2.55
N ILE A 65 3.07 -4.22 2.79
CA ILE A 65 1.85 -4.44 3.60
C ILE A 65 0.62 -4.49 2.70
N ASN A 66 0.45 -3.50 1.86
CA ASN A 66 -0.76 -3.33 1.05
C ASN A 66 -1.00 -4.51 0.10
N THR A 67 0.05 -4.99 -0.57
CA THR A 67 -0.06 -6.09 -1.54
C THR A 67 -0.57 -7.37 -0.88
N ARG A 68 -0.16 -7.66 0.37
CA ARG A 68 -0.63 -8.82 1.15
C ARG A 68 -2.11 -8.70 1.48
N VAL A 69 -2.58 -7.50 1.83
CA VAL A 69 -4.00 -7.24 2.11
C VAL A 69 -4.87 -7.42 0.87
N VAL A 70 -4.39 -6.98 -0.31
CA VAL A 70 -5.11 -7.16 -1.58
C VAL A 70 -5.18 -8.63 -1.98
N ARG A 71 -4.07 -9.38 -1.85
CA ARG A 71 -4.03 -10.83 -2.13
C ARG A 71 -4.94 -11.60 -1.19
N ARG A 72 -4.90 -11.30 0.12
CA ARG A 72 -5.84 -11.84 1.09
C ARG A 72 -7.29 -11.56 0.70
N SER A 73 -7.59 -10.36 0.21
CA SER A 73 -8.93 -10.03 -0.25
C SER A 73 -9.37 -10.94 -1.40
N ASN A 74 -8.49 -11.19 -2.38
CA ASN A 74 -8.78 -12.10 -3.49
C ASN A 74 -9.05 -13.53 -2.99
N ALA A 75 -8.23 -14.03 -2.06
CA ALA A 75 -8.41 -15.36 -1.46
C ALA A 75 -9.74 -15.46 -0.70
N LEU A 76 -10.07 -14.49 0.14
CA LEU A 76 -11.33 -14.44 0.91
C LEU A 76 -12.57 -14.32 0.00
N LEU A 77 -12.44 -13.71 -1.18
CA LEU A 77 -13.50 -13.61 -2.19
C LEU A 77 -13.58 -14.84 -3.11
N GLY A 78 -12.92 -15.94 -2.76
CA GLY A 78 -12.91 -17.16 -3.57
C GLY A 78 -12.21 -16.98 -4.93
N TYR A 79 -11.17 -16.15 -4.96
CA TYR A 79 -10.39 -15.80 -6.18
C TYR A 79 -11.21 -15.10 -7.25
N ARG A 80 -12.07 -14.18 -6.85
CA ARG A 80 -12.91 -13.38 -7.77
C ARG A 80 -12.10 -12.65 -8.84
N TYR A 81 -10.84 -12.27 -8.54
CA TYR A 81 -9.91 -11.65 -9.49
C TYR A 81 -9.11 -12.68 -10.31
N GLY A 82 -9.37 -13.97 -10.08
CA GLY A 82 -8.67 -15.09 -10.70
C GLY A 82 -7.54 -15.66 -9.83
N SER A 83 -7.24 -16.96 -10.02
CA SER A 83 -6.14 -17.64 -9.32
C SER A 83 -4.76 -17.22 -9.83
N GLN A 84 -4.69 -16.62 -11.02
CA GLN A 84 -3.47 -16.07 -11.62
C GLN A 84 -3.37 -14.55 -11.48
N PHE A 85 -4.18 -13.96 -10.60
CA PHE A 85 -4.14 -12.54 -10.30
C PHE A 85 -2.78 -12.13 -9.74
N ARG A 86 -2.21 -11.07 -10.31
CA ARG A 86 -0.98 -10.43 -9.85
C ARG A 86 -1.29 -9.02 -9.39
N TYR A 87 -0.62 -8.60 -8.32
CA TYR A 87 -0.77 -7.25 -7.80
C TYR A 87 0.55 -6.71 -7.26
N ASP A 88 0.92 -5.53 -7.68
CA ASP A 88 2.07 -4.79 -7.19
C ASP A 88 1.75 -3.29 -7.01
N GLU A 89 2.63 -2.60 -6.31
CA GLU A 89 2.53 -1.17 -6.06
C GLU A 89 3.91 -0.53 -6.21
N ALA A 90 3.95 0.64 -6.85
CA ALA A 90 5.18 1.40 -7.06
C ALA A 90 4.91 2.90 -7.07
N ILE A 91 5.95 3.70 -6.86
CA ILE A 91 5.90 5.16 -6.98
C ILE A 91 6.23 5.54 -8.41
N LEU A 92 5.34 6.26 -9.10
CA LEU A 92 5.63 6.89 -10.39
C LEU A 92 6.58 8.07 -10.21
N THR A 93 7.70 8.08 -10.92
CA THR A 93 8.74 9.11 -10.79
C THR A 93 8.88 10.00 -12.02
N GLY A 94 8.14 9.68 -13.08
CA GLY A 94 8.10 10.42 -14.33
C GLY A 94 8.86 9.76 -15.47
N ALA A 95 8.76 10.36 -16.64
CA ALA A 95 9.38 9.85 -17.87
C ALA A 95 10.84 10.35 -18.05
N GLY A 96 11.58 9.69 -18.94
CA GLY A 96 12.89 10.11 -19.39
C GLY A 96 14.00 10.05 -18.32
N PRO A 97 15.15 10.68 -18.56
CA PRO A 97 16.32 10.63 -17.66
C PRO A 97 16.04 11.22 -16.28
N VAL A 98 15.24 12.27 -16.19
CA VAL A 98 14.87 12.91 -14.91
C VAL A 98 14.02 11.95 -14.07
N GLY A 99 13.06 11.25 -14.68
CA GLY A 99 12.27 10.21 -14.03
C GLY A 99 13.16 9.09 -13.49
N TYR A 100 14.12 8.62 -14.29
CA TYR A 100 15.09 7.62 -13.85
C TYR A 100 15.90 8.08 -12.64
N MET A 101 16.47 9.30 -12.69
CA MET A 101 17.24 9.84 -11.57
C MET A 101 16.42 9.93 -10.28
N LYS A 102 15.14 10.35 -10.38
CA LYS A 102 14.22 10.36 -9.24
C LYS A 102 13.96 8.94 -8.72
N ALA A 103 13.75 7.96 -9.61
CA ALA A 103 13.56 6.57 -9.22
C ALA A 103 14.78 6.00 -8.48
N VAL A 104 15.98 6.29 -8.98
CA VAL A 104 17.24 5.91 -8.30
C VAL A 104 17.36 6.58 -6.94
N ALA A 105 17.06 7.86 -6.83
CA ALA A 105 17.11 8.59 -5.55
C ALA A 105 16.16 8.01 -4.51
N VAL A 106 14.91 7.68 -4.90
CA VAL A 106 13.91 7.05 -4.01
C VAL A 106 14.37 5.66 -3.61
N ALA A 107 14.79 4.81 -4.56
CA ALA A 107 15.25 3.45 -4.27
C ALA A 107 16.47 3.44 -3.34
N SER A 108 17.46 4.30 -3.62
CA SER A 108 18.65 4.43 -2.78
C SER A 108 18.31 4.96 -1.39
N GLY A 109 17.44 5.95 -1.28
CA GLY A 109 16.97 6.49 0.00
C GLY A 109 16.25 5.43 0.84
N THR A 110 15.36 4.65 0.22
CA THR A 110 14.67 3.53 0.88
C THR A 110 15.67 2.48 1.37
N PHE A 111 16.61 2.07 0.53
CA PHE A 111 17.65 1.10 0.89
C PHE A 111 18.54 1.60 2.04
N LEU A 112 19.01 2.86 1.98
CA LEU A 112 19.82 3.46 3.03
C LEU A 112 19.05 3.56 4.35
N MET A 113 17.77 3.90 4.32
CA MET A 113 16.91 3.92 5.50
C MET A 113 16.76 2.53 6.12
N MET A 114 16.57 1.49 5.30
CA MET A 114 16.50 0.11 5.77
C MET A 114 17.84 -0.31 6.41
N MET A 115 18.96 -0.04 5.76
CA MET A 115 20.31 -0.34 6.28
C MET A 115 20.59 0.41 7.58
N ALA A 116 20.27 1.70 7.64
CA ALA A 116 20.43 2.50 8.86
C ALA A 116 19.57 1.97 10.03
N SER A 117 18.37 1.48 9.74
CA SER A 117 17.50 0.85 10.75
C SER A 117 18.06 -0.47 11.28
N ALA A 118 18.82 -1.21 10.46
CA ALA A 118 19.40 -2.50 10.84
C ALA A 118 20.64 -2.39 11.71
N VAL A 119 21.40 -1.28 11.61
CA VAL A 119 22.70 -1.08 12.31
C VAL A 119 22.51 -0.17 13.52
N ALA A 120 22.78 -0.67 14.72
CA ALA A 120 22.48 0.02 15.97
C ALA A 120 22.97 1.49 16.08
N PRO A 121 24.25 1.86 15.78
CA PRO A 121 24.68 3.25 15.85
C PRO A 121 23.98 4.16 14.84
N LEU A 122 23.72 3.68 13.61
CA LEU A 122 23.00 4.44 12.58
C LEU A 122 21.53 4.60 12.92
N ARG A 123 20.92 3.58 13.52
CA ARG A 123 19.55 3.63 14.02
C ARG A 123 19.39 4.70 15.12
N ASN A 124 20.34 4.82 16.04
CA ASN A 124 20.28 5.85 17.07
C ASN A 124 20.41 7.27 16.49
N LEU A 125 21.27 7.44 15.48
CA LEU A 125 21.37 8.69 14.74
C LEU A 125 20.06 9.00 13.97
N LEU A 126 19.46 7.98 13.33
CA LEU A 126 18.19 8.12 12.64
C LEU A 126 17.06 8.51 13.60
N LYS A 127 17.00 7.89 14.79
CA LYS A 127 16.04 8.26 15.85
C LYS A 127 16.17 9.71 16.30
N SER A 128 17.39 10.25 16.38
CA SER A 128 17.60 11.65 16.77
C SER A 128 17.26 12.68 15.67
N ALA A 129 17.25 12.25 14.40
CA ALA A 129 16.92 13.08 13.25
C ALA A 129 15.44 13.05 12.87
N LEU A 130 14.68 12.08 13.37
CA LEU A 130 13.26 11.91 13.09
C LEU A 130 12.40 12.61 14.15
N PRO A 131 11.17 13.05 13.78
CA PRO A 131 10.22 13.57 14.76
C PRO A 131 9.99 12.60 15.91
N ALA A 132 9.87 13.12 17.13
CA ALA A 132 9.62 12.32 18.31
C ALA A 132 8.31 11.52 18.21
N GLN A 133 8.15 10.49 19.04
CA GLN A 133 6.88 9.77 19.13
C GLN A 133 5.77 10.74 19.55
N GLY A 134 4.67 10.72 18.76
CA GLY A 134 3.55 11.66 18.96
C GLY A 134 3.67 12.97 18.19
N GLU A 135 4.83 13.29 17.63
CA GLU A 135 4.99 14.40 16.70
C GLU A 135 4.60 13.95 15.30
N GLY A 136 3.56 14.58 14.76
CA GLY A 136 3.09 14.42 13.38
C GLY A 136 3.46 15.63 12.51
N PRO A 137 3.07 15.64 11.24
CA PRO A 137 3.13 16.82 10.39
C PRO A 137 2.27 17.95 10.97
N SER A 138 2.56 19.20 10.58
CA SER A 138 1.75 20.34 11.03
C SER A 138 0.29 20.21 10.58
N PRO A 139 -0.67 20.79 11.32
CA PRO A 139 -2.08 20.82 10.90
C PRO A 139 -2.25 21.34 9.45
N GLU A 140 -1.48 22.34 9.07
CA GLU A 140 -1.50 22.88 7.72
C GLU A 140 -1.05 21.86 6.66
N THR A 141 0.00 21.09 6.94
CA THR A 141 0.47 20.01 6.05
C THR A 141 -0.59 18.91 5.91
N ILE A 142 -1.26 18.56 7.01
CA ILE A 142 -2.34 17.57 7.03
C ILE A 142 -3.52 18.04 6.18
N GLU A 143 -3.90 19.32 6.32
CA GLU A 143 -5.06 19.89 5.63
C GLU A 143 -4.84 20.14 4.14
N LYS A 144 -3.64 20.61 3.76
CA LYS A 144 -3.28 20.91 2.38
C LYS A 144 -2.69 19.73 1.61
N GLY A 145 -2.45 18.60 2.29
CA GLY A 145 -1.96 17.40 1.67
C GLY A 145 -2.98 16.81 0.70
N SER A 146 -2.51 15.96 -0.19
CA SER A 146 -3.35 15.17 -1.09
C SER A 146 -2.58 13.94 -1.57
N PHE A 147 -3.30 12.98 -2.13
CA PHE A 147 -2.65 11.90 -2.86
C PHE A 147 -3.44 11.50 -4.10
N VAL A 148 -2.76 10.89 -5.03
CA VAL A 148 -3.32 10.30 -6.24
C VAL A 148 -2.76 8.89 -6.38
N ILE A 149 -3.64 7.91 -6.58
CA ILE A 149 -3.29 6.53 -6.91
C ILE A 149 -3.88 6.23 -8.28
N ASP A 150 -3.02 5.96 -9.25
CA ASP A 150 -3.40 5.47 -10.56
C ASP A 150 -3.36 3.94 -10.55
N LEU A 151 -4.47 3.30 -10.84
CA LEU A 151 -4.60 1.85 -10.92
C LEU A 151 -4.70 1.43 -12.39
N LEU A 152 -4.03 0.34 -12.71
CA LEU A 152 -4.08 -0.28 -14.02
C LEU A 152 -4.39 -1.77 -13.86
N ALA A 153 -5.54 -2.20 -14.35
CA ALA A 153 -5.91 -3.60 -14.46
C ALA A 153 -5.64 -4.09 -15.90
N LEU A 154 -4.78 -5.07 -16.03
CA LEU A 154 -4.42 -5.67 -17.32
C LEU A 154 -5.10 -7.02 -17.48
N HIS A 155 -5.86 -7.20 -18.52
CA HIS A 155 -6.41 -8.50 -18.88
C HIS A 155 -5.31 -9.34 -19.57
N PRO A 156 -5.11 -10.62 -19.18
CA PRO A 156 -3.96 -11.41 -19.61
C PRO A 156 -3.89 -11.66 -21.13
N THR A 157 -5.01 -11.65 -21.83
CA THR A 157 -5.09 -12.03 -23.26
C THR A 157 -5.86 -11.04 -24.13
N ASP A 158 -6.53 -10.06 -23.53
CA ASP A 158 -7.44 -9.15 -24.25
C ASP A 158 -7.26 -7.72 -23.78
N ALA A 159 -6.41 -6.96 -24.48
CA ALA A 159 -6.10 -5.59 -24.11
C ALA A 159 -7.32 -4.64 -24.14
N SER A 160 -8.39 -4.98 -24.88
CA SER A 160 -9.62 -4.17 -24.89
C SER A 160 -10.39 -4.20 -23.55
N LYS A 161 -10.03 -5.12 -22.66
CA LYS A 161 -10.57 -5.23 -21.31
C LYS A 161 -9.69 -4.60 -20.24
N ASN A 162 -8.59 -3.98 -20.63
CA ASN A 162 -7.78 -3.23 -19.71
C ASN A 162 -8.58 -2.07 -19.13
N LEU A 163 -8.35 -1.80 -17.86
CA LEU A 163 -9.07 -0.74 -17.14
C LEU A 163 -8.07 0.16 -16.43
N ARG A 164 -8.28 1.46 -16.55
CA ARG A 164 -7.59 2.45 -15.72
C ARG A 164 -8.58 3.08 -14.75
N ALA A 165 -8.16 3.15 -13.49
CA ALA A 165 -8.91 3.84 -12.47
C ALA A 165 -8.00 4.78 -11.68
N ARG A 166 -8.60 5.77 -11.05
CA ARG A 166 -7.90 6.74 -10.22
C ARG A 166 -8.62 6.91 -8.89
N VAL A 167 -7.84 6.89 -7.82
CA VAL A 167 -8.31 7.20 -6.48
C VAL A 167 -7.56 8.43 -5.99
N THR A 168 -8.29 9.41 -5.46
CA THR A 168 -7.71 10.63 -4.89
C THR A 168 -8.24 10.89 -3.49
N ALA A 169 -7.51 11.68 -2.71
CA ALA A 169 -8.03 12.28 -1.49
C ALA A 169 -7.52 13.71 -1.34
N ASP A 170 -8.31 14.52 -0.64
CA ASP A 170 -8.12 15.95 -0.39
C ASP A 170 -7.26 16.27 0.84
N ARG A 171 -6.64 15.27 1.43
CA ARG A 171 -5.83 15.36 2.65
C ARG A 171 -4.55 14.53 2.52
N ASP A 172 -3.59 14.82 3.38
CA ASP A 172 -2.35 14.07 3.48
C ASP A 172 -2.61 12.57 3.72
N PRO A 173 -1.90 11.66 3.01
CA PRO A 173 -2.13 10.22 3.10
C PRO A 173 -1.69 9.62 4.45
N GLY A 174 -0.78 10.28 5.17
CA GLY A 174 -0.21 9.74 6.41
C GLY A 174 -1.16 9.85 7.60
N TYR A 175 -1.88 10.95 7.71
CA TYR A 175 -2.74 11.26 8.86
C TYR A 175 -4.13 11.74 8.42
N GLY A 176 -4.21 12.75 7.57
CA GLY A 176 -5.46 13.42 7.22
C GLY A 176 -6.47 12.49 6.56
N ALA A 177 -6.13 11.91 5.42
CA ALA A 177 -7.00 10.96 4.73
C ALA A 177 -7.14 9.64 5.51
N THR A 178 -6.06 9.15 6.11
CA THR A 178 -6.10 7.90 6.89
C THR A 178 -7.02 8.00 8.09
N SER A 179 -7.08 9.12 8.81
CA SER A 179 -8.02 9.30 9.92
C SER A 179 -9.47 9.29 9.46
N LYS A 180 -9.78 9.91 8.31
CA LYS A 180 -11.12 9.86 7.70
C LYS A 180 -11.46 8.43 7.25
N MET A 181 -10.56 7.75 6.55
CA MET A 181 -10.77 6.36 6.13
C MET A 181 -11.01 5.44 7.31
N LEU A 182 -10.23 5.55 8.38
CA LEU A 182 -10.40 4.74 9.58
C LEU A 182 -11.72 5.06 10.29
N GLY A 183 -12.05 6.33 10.45
CA GLY A 183 -13.30 6.78 11.06
C GLY A 183 -14.54 6.29 10.30
N GLU A 184 -14.57 6.49 8.97
CA GLU A 184 -15.68 6.02 8.14
C GLU A 184 -15.77 4.48 8.08
N SER A 185 -14.63 3.77 8.14
CA SER A 185 -14.64 2.31 8.26
C SER A 185 -15.26 1.84 9.57
N ALA A 186 -14.92 2.50 10.68
CA ALA A 186 -15.51 2.17 11.99
C ALA A 186 -17.00 2.43 12.03
N VAL A 187 -17.45 3.57 11.48
CA VAL A 187 -18.89 3.91 11.38
C VAL A 187 -19.63 2.95 10.45
N CYS A 188 -19.02 2.57 9.32
CA CYS A 188 -19.56 1.58 8.39
C CYS A 188 -19.80 0.23 9.09
N LEU A 189 -18.80 -0.26 9.82
CA LEU A 189 -18.92 -1.53 10.56
C LEU A 189 -19.96 -1.49 11.69
N ALA A 190 -20.18 -0.31 12.28
CA ALA A 190 -21.07 -0.16 13.43
C ALA A 190 -22.53 0.09 13.06
N LEU A 191 -22.80 0.76 11.94
CA LEU A 191 -24.11 1.31 11.64
C LEU A 191 -24.71 0.85 10.31
N ASP A 192 -23.89 0.41 9.35
CA ASP A 192 -24.40 0.03 8.04
C ASP A 192 -24.77 -1.46 7.99
N GLU A 193 -25.74 -1.81 7.16
CA GLU A 193 -26.05 -3.20 6.86
C GLU A 193 -24.97 -3.79 5.94
N LEU A 194 -24.32 -4.83 6.42
CA LEU A 194 -23.22 -5.50 5.71
C LEU A 194 -23.53 -7.00 5.57
N ASP A 195 -23.31 -7.53 4.38
CA ASP A 195 -23.52 -8.96 4.09
C ASP A 195 -22.38 -9.84 4.58
N ALA A 196 -21.28 -9.26 5.07
CA ALA A 196 -20.12 -10.01 5.51
C ALA A 196 -20.35 -10.70 6.85
N GLY A 197 -19.97 -11.96 6.93
CA GLY A 197 -19.88 -12.68 8.21
C GLY A 197 -18.77 -12.13 9.11
N GLY A 198 -18.74 -12.58 10.37
CA GLY A 198 -17.67 -12.23 11.31
C GLY A 198 -16.34 -12.88 10.96
N GLY A 199 -15.22 -12.30 11.40
CA GLY A 199 -13.89 -12.86 11.24
C GLY A 199 -12.80 -11.81 11.03
N CYS A 200 -11.58 -12.29 10.73
CA CYS A 200 -10.46 -11.43 10.31
C CYS A 200 -10.60 -11.12 8.82
N LEU A 201 -11.36 -10.10 8.48
CA LEU A 201 -11.65 -9.68 7.12
C LEU A 201 -10.77 -8.49 6.70
N THR A 202 -10.68 -8.25 5.40
CA THR A 202 -10.09 -7.02 4.85
C THR A 202 -11.20 -5.97 4.63
N PRO A 203 -10.87 -4.67 4.52
CA PRO A 203 -11.89 -3.65 4.28
C PRO A 203 -12.79 -3.94 3.08
N SER A 204 -12.21 -4.43 1.98
CA SER A 204 -12.98 -4.75 0.77
C SER A 204 -13.92 -5.96 0.97
N THR A 205 -13.52 -6.94 1.76
CA THR A 205 -14.34 -8.14 2.02
C THR A 205 -15.38 -7.93 3.12
N ALA A 206 -15.12 -7.02 4.05
CA ALA A 206 -16.04 -6.69 5.13
C ALA A 206 -17.11 -5.67 4.71
N MET A 207 -16.72 -4.65 3.98
CA MET A 207 -17.55 -3.46 3.76
C MET A 207 -17.81 -3.16 2.27
N GLY A 208 -16.96 -3.63 1.37
CA GLY A 208 -17.14 -3.51 -0.09
C GLY A 208 -17.50 -2.10 -0.56
N MET A 209 -18.52 -2.02 -1.41
CA MET A 209 -19.00 -0.75 -1.99
C MET A 209 -19.62 0.20 -0.96
N THR A 210 -20.14 -0.30 0.16
CA THR A 210 -20.70 0.53 1.23
C THR A 210 -19.65 1.47 1.79
N LEU A 211 -18.43 0.97 2.03
CA LEU A 211 -17.31 1.83 2.47
C LEU A 211 -16.91 2.83 1.38
N ILE A 212 -16.82 2.42 0.11
CA ILE A 212 -16.46 3.32 -1.00
C ILE A 212 -17.45 4.49 -1.06
N ASN A 213 -18.75 4.23 -1.00
CA ASN A 213 -19.78 5.28 -1.01
C ASN A 213 -19.60 6.26 0.17
N ARG A 214 -19.32 5.76 1.37
CA ARG A 214 -19.04 6.62 2.53
C ARG A 214 -17.79 7.47 2.34
N LEU A 215 -16.72 6.90 1.79
CA LEU A 215 -15.47 7.63 1.55
C LEU A 215 -15.64 8.73 0.50
N VAL A 216 -16.48 8.51 -0.51
CA VAL A 216 -16.83 9.54 -1.49
C VAL A 216 -17.68 10.64 -0.85
N GLU A 217 -18.73 10.27 -0.09
CA GLU A 217 -19.68 11.24 0.47
C GLU A 217 -19.11 12.05 1.64
N LYS A 218 -18.27 11.42 2.46
CA LYS A 218 -17.81 11.97 3.75
C LYS A 218 -16.30 12.01 3.93
N GLY A 219 -15.58 11.13 3.23
CA GLY A 219 -14.13 10.99 3.34
C GLY A 219 -13.33 12.02 2.52
N GLY A 220 -13.94 12.73 1.56
CA GLY A 220 -13.24 13.60 0.62
C GLY A 220 -12.39 12.83 -0.39
N MET A 221 -12.81 11.62 -0.74
CA MET A 221 -12.14 10.76 -1.71
C MET A 221 -12.92 10.68 -3.02
N THR A 222 -12.20 10.40 -4.10
CA THR A 222 -12.81 10.03 -5.39
C THR A 222 -12.34 8.66 -5.83
N PHE A 223 -13.22 7.92 -6.52
CA PHE A 223 -12.92 6.63 -7.14
C PHE A 223 -13.49 6.69 -8.55
N GLU A 224 -12.64 6.80 -9.55
CA GLU A 224 -13.05 7.06 -10.93
C GLU A 224 -12.43 6.04 -11.88
N ILE A 225 -13.22 5.56 -12.85
CA ILE A 225 -12.70 4.86 -14.00
C ILE A 225 -12.30 5.94 -15.01
N VAL A 226 -11.01 5.99 -15.37
CA VAL A 226 -10.44 7.08 -16.17
C VAL A 226 -10.42 6.72 -17.66
N ASP A 227 -10.22 5.45 -17.98
CA ASP A 227 -10.17 4.97 -19.36
C ASP A 227 -10.46 3.46 -19.41
N GLN A 228 -11.17 3.05 -20.47
CA GLN A 228 -11.39 1.66 -20.89
C GLN A 228 -10.74 1.50 -22.26
N SER A 229 -9.43 1.47 -22.32
CA SER A 229 -8.71 1.33 -23.60
C SER A 229 -7.98 0.02 -23.72
#